data_c55b5a52bb0c56557a8556533191f6c8
#
_entry.id   c55b5a52bb0c56557a8556533191f6c8
#
_cell.length_a   1.000
_cell.length_b   1.000
_cell.length_c   1.000
_cell.angle_alpha   90.00
_cell.angle_beta   90.00
_cell.angle_gamma   90.00
#
_symmetry.space_group_name_H-M   'P 1'
#
loop_
_entity.id
_entity.type
_entity.pdbx_description
1 polymer ?
#
loop_
_entity_poly.entity_id
_entity_poly.type
_entity_poly.pdbx_seq_one_letter_code
_entity_poly.pdbx_strand_id
1 'polypeptide(L)'
;WMFPALMVLIFLGFPVAWYMARYAAGWQKGFFYVAVMLPMWASYLVKVYAWTVILSKGGVLYWFAAKLGLTGALEWALALPVVGGSSLSTSNLGRFLVFTYVWLPFAILPMQAALERVPESLLQASADLGARPAQTFRHVLFPLAFPGVVAGSIFTFSLTLGDYIIPSVV
;
A
#
# COMPACT_ATOMS: atom_id res chain seq x y z
N TRP A 1 -11.57 -10.97 0.14
CA TRP A 1 -11.10 -9.59 0.08
C TRP A 1 -9.72 -9.41 0.68
N MET A 2 -9.38 -10.17 1.68
CA MET A 2 -8.08 -10.14 2.36
C MET A 2 -6.90 -10.40 1.42
N PHE A 3 -6.97 -11.47 0.60
CA PHE A 3 -5.87 -11.82 -0.30
C PHE A 3 -5.57 -10.75 -1.35
N PRO A 4 -6.57 -10.19 -2.07
CA PRO A 4 -6.32 -9.07 -2.98
C PRO A 4 -5.72 -7.85 -2.28
N ALA A 5 -6.21 -7.48 -1.10
CA ALA A 5 -5.67 -6.36 -0.34
C ALA A 5 -4.20 -6.58 0.05
N LEU A 6 -3.87 -7.78 0.52
CA LEU A 6 -2.50 -8.16 0.85
C LEU A 6 -1.58 -8.10 -0.38
N MET A 7 -2.03 -8.63 -1.52
CA MET A 7 -1.25 -8.59 -2.76
C MET A 7 -0.97 -7.15 -3.21
N VAL A 8 -1.98 -6.26 -3.12
CA VAL A 8 -1.79 -4.86 -3.48
C VAL A 8 -0.91 -4.14 -2.47
N LEU A 9 -1.02 -4.43 -1.19
CA LEU A 9 -0.13 -3.88 -0.16
C LEU A 9 1.33 -4.23 -0.43
N ILE A 10 1.62 -5.48 -0.82
CA ILE A 10 2.96 -5.90 -1.21
C ILE A 10 3.39 -5.22 -2.50
N PHE A 11 2.53 -5.22 -3.51
CA PHE A 11 2.83 -4.70 -4.84
C PHE A 11 3.04 -3.17 -4.85
N LEU A 12 2.27 -2.43 -4.05
CA LEU A 12 2.44 -0.98 -3.88
C LEU A 12 3.53 -0.65 -2.85
N GLY A 13 3.61 -1.42 -1.78
CA GLY A 13 4.55 -1.19 -0.69
C GLY A 13 6.00 -1.43 -1.10
N PHE A 14 6.26 -2.48 -1.88
CA PHE A 14 7.62 -2.83 -2.28
C PHE A 14 8.33 -1.74 -3.13
N PRO A 15 7.73 -1.18 -4.19
CA PRO A 15 8.35 -0.08 -4.95
C PRO A 15 8.62 1.16 -4.09
N VAL A 16 7.70 1.50 -3.19
CA VAL A 16 7.87 2.64 -2.27
C VAL A 16 9.02 2.35 -1.30
N ALA A 17 9.03 1.16 -0.69
CA ALA A 17 10.10 0.73 0.20
C ALA A 17 11.46 0.72 -0.50
N TRP A 18 11.50 0.25 -1.74
CA TRP A 18 12.71 0.23 -2.56
C TRP A 18 13.21 1.63 -2.88
N TYR A 19 12.31 2.52 -3.32
CA TYR A 19 12.67 3.91 -3.56
C TYR A 19 13.22 4.58 -2.29
N MET A 20 12.55 4.40 -1.15
CA MET A 20 12.99 4.94 0.14
C MET A 20 14.35 4.41 0.59
N ALA A 21 14.61 3.12 0.36
CA ALA A 21 15.85 2.49 0.79
C ALA A 21 17.06 2.82 -0.10
N ARG A 22 16.85 3.06 -1.40
CA ARG A 22 17.94 3.14 -2.38
C ARG A 22 18.14 4.49 -3.03
N TYR A 23 17.08 5.26 -3.21
CA TYR A 23 17.13 6.52 -3.96
C TYR A 23 16.87 7.74 -3.08
N ALA A 24 16.10 7.60 -2.01
CA ALA A 24 15.80 8.72 -1.13
C ALA A 24 17.03 9.07 -0.28
N ALA A 25 17.49 10.33 -0.38
CA ALA A 25 18.61 10.85 0.39
C ALA A 25 18.24 12.18 1.07
N GLY A 26 18.91 12.50 2.18
CA GLY A 26 18.73 13.75 2.90
C GLY A 26 17.28 14.05 3.25
N TRP A 27 16.78 15.23 2.87
CA TRP A 27 15.41 15.69 3.12
C TRP A 27 14.34 14.73 2.55
N GLN A 28 14.56 14.18 1.36
CA GLN A 28 13.59 13.28 0.73
C GLN A 28 13.35 12.03 1.58
N LYS A 29 14.40 11.44 2.15
CA LYS A 29 14.30 10.29 3.02
C LYS A 29 13.44 10.59 4.25
N GLY A 30 13.70 11.72 4.92
CA GLY A 30 12.90 12.18 6.05
C GLY A 30 11.44 12.41 5.67
N PHE A 31 11.18 13.04 4.54
CA PHE A 31 9.83 13.28 4.05
C PHE A 31 9.05 11.98 3.82
N PHE A 32 9.64 11.00 3.15
CA PHE A 32 8.98 9.71 2.93
C PHE A 32 8.72 8.94 4.22
N TYR A 33 9.66 8.97 5.19
CA TYR A 33 9.43 8.38 6.50
C TYR A 33 8.23 9.02 7.20
N VAL A 34 8.18 10.34 7.25
CA VAL A 34 7.07 11.07 7.86
C VAL A 34 5.76 10.76 7.11
N ALA A 35 5.76 10.78 5.77
CA ALA A 35 4.58 10.51 4.96
C ALA A 35 4.03 9.10 5.18
N VAL A 36 4.89 8.10 5.32
CA VAL A 36 4.48 6.71 5.61
C VAL A 36 4.01 6.56 7.06
N MET A 37 4.66 7.24 8.02
CA MET A 37 4.31 7.13 9.45
C MET A 37 3.11 8.01 9.84
N LEU A 38 2.83 9.07 9.12
CA LEU A 38 1.77 10.05 9.45
C LEU A 38 0.39 9.37 9.61
N PRO A 39 -0.03 8.43 8.76
CA PRO A 39 -1.27 7.69 8.98
C PRO A 39 -1.31 6.89 10.28
N MET A 40 -0.15 6.49 10.83
CA MET A 40 -0.10 5.72 12.08
C MET A 40 -0.39 6.57 13.31
N TRP A 41 -0.13 7.89 13.25
CA TRP A 41 -0.36 8.79 14.37
C TRP A 41 -1.83 9.17 14.56
N ALA A 42 -2.63 9.09 13.51
CA ALA A 42 -4.06 9.34 13.61
C ALA A 42 -4.77 8.15 14.27
N SER A 43 -5.78 8.43 15.10
CA SER A 43 -6.61 7.39 15.70
C SER A 43 -7.22 6.48 14.63
N TYR A 44 -7.20 5.18 14.88
CA TYR A 44 -7.74 4.18 13.96
C TYR A 44 -9.22 4.44 13.60
N LEU A 45 -10.05 4.68 14.61
CA LEU A 45 -11.47 4.96 14.41
C LEU A 45 -11.69 6.22 13.56
N VAL A 46 -10.94 7.30 13.87
CA VAL A 46 -11.04 8.55 13.09
C VAL A 46 -10.70 8.31 11.63
N LYS A 47 -9.68 7.51 11.33
CA LYS A 47 -9.33 7.15 9.95
C LYS A 47 -10.47 6.43 9.24
N VAL A 48 -11.04 5.39 9.86
CA VAL A 48 -12.10 4.60 9.26
C VAL A 48 -13.34 5.46 8.98
N TYR A 49 -13.79 6.25 9.95
CA TYR A 49 -14.93 7.17 9.76
C TYR A 49 -14.65 8.27 8.73
N ALA A 50 -13.46 8.84 8.71
CA ALA A 50 -13.08 9.81 7.68
C ALA A 50 -13.16 9.21 6.27
N TRP A 51 -12.69 7.98 6.10
CA TRP A 51 -12.82 7.28 4.83
C TRP A 51 -14.27 7.00 4.43
N THR A 52 -15.13 6.66 5.38
CA THR A 52 -16.57 6.49 5.11
C THR A 52 -17.18 7.76 4.52
N VAL A 53 -16.84 8.93 5.09
CA VAL A 53 -17.30 10.23 4.58
C VAL A 53 -16.69 10.54 3.22
N ILE A 54 -15.40 10.33 3.02
CA ILE A 54 -14.69 10.56 1.75
C ILE A 54 -15.28 9.72 0.61
N LEU A 55 -15.65 8.46 0.91
CA LEU A 55 -16.18 7.48 -0.05
C LEU A 55 -17.70 7.60 -0.26
N SER A 56 -18.42 8.37 0.55
CA SER A 56 -19.88 8.55 0.42
C SER A 56 -20.27 9.20 -0.90
N LYS A 57 -21.52 9.04 -1.34
CA LYS A 57 -22.03 9.65 -2.59
C LYS A 57 -21.90 11.17 -2.65
N GLY A 58 -21.87 11.86 -1.51
CA GLY A 58 -21.61 13.30 -1.40
C GLY A 58 -20.17 13.62 -1.04
N GLY A 59 -19.28 12.63 -0.98
CA GLY A 59 -17.92 12.78 -0.52
C GLY A 59 -16.96 13.32 -1.59
N VAL A 60 -15.73 13.58 -1.14
CA VAL A 60 -14.68 14.21 -1.94
C VAL A 60 -14.37 13.41 -3.21
N LEU A 61 -14.35 12.08 -3.14
CA LEU A 61 -14.06 11.24 -4.32
C LEU A 61 -15.16 11.33 -5.38
N TYR A 62 -16.43 11.36 -4.98
CA TYR A 62 -17.52 11.57 -5.92
C TYR A 62 -17.50 12.96 -6.56
N TRP A 63 -17.13 13.98 -5.78
CA TRP A 63 -16.97 15.34 -6.30
C TRP A 63 -15.87 15.41 -7.36
N PHE A 64 -14.70 14.80 -7.12
CA PHE A 64 -13.62 14.70 -8.11
C PHE A 64 -14.05 13.91 -9.35
N ALA A 65 -14.71 12.77 -9.16
CA ALA A 65 -15.22 11.95 -10.27
C ALA A 65 -16.22 12.75 -11.13
N ALA A 66 -17.09 13.56 -10.50
CA ALA A 66 -18.02 14.43 -11.21
C ALA A 66 -17.29 15.52 -12.02
N LYS A 67 -16.28 16.15 -11.45
CA LYS A 67 -15.47 17.15 -12.16
C LYS A 67 -14.69 16.58 -13.36
N LEU A 68 -14.26 15.34 -13.26
CA LEU A 68 -13.50 14.64 -14.32
C LEU A 68 -14.44 13.94 -15.32
N GLY A 69 -15.75 14.00 -15.14
CA GLY A 69 -16.72 13.30 -16.00
C GLY A 69 -16.69 11.77 -15.86
N LEU A 70 -16.14 11.26 -14.77
CA LEU A 70 -15.96 9.84 -14.50
C LEU A 70 -17.09 9.20 -13.69
N THR A 71 -18.18 9.90 -13.42
CA THR A 71 -19.32 9.39 -12.64
C THR A 71 -19.93 8.15 -13.26
N GLY A 72 -20.12 8.14 -14.59
CA GLY A 72 -20.65 6.96 -15.30
C GLY A 72 -19.73 5.73 -15.21
N ALA A 73 -18.42 5.92 -15.30
CA ALA A 73 -17.45 4.84 -15.13
C ALA A 73 -17.45 4.30 -13.68
N LEU A 74 -17.60 5.19 -12.70
CA LEU A 74 -17.68 4.83 -11.29
C LEU A 74 -18.97 4.05 -11.00
N GLU A 75 -20.11 4.49 -11.50
CA GLU A 75 -21.40 3.80 -11.36
C GLU A 75 -21.40 2.45 -12.05
N TRP A 76 -20.82 2.37 -13.24
CA TRP A 76 -20.60 1.10 -13.92
C TRP A 76 -19.74 0.14 -13.10
N ALA A 77 -18.64 0.62 -12.52
CA ALA A 77 -17.79 -0.20 -11.67
C ALA A 77 -18.51 -0.70 -10.42
N LEU A 78 -19.33 0.16 -9.79
CA LEU A 78 -20.15 -0.20 -8.62
C LEU A 78 -21.26 -1.20 -8.96
N ALA A 79 -21.75 -1.22 -10.20
CA ALA A 79 -22.75 -2.19 -10.67
C ALA A 79 -22.15 -3.59 -10.88
N LEU A 80 -20.84 -3.75 -10.92
CA LEU A 80 -20.20 -5.05 -11.05
C LEU A 80 -20.43 -5.90 -9.79
N PRO A 81 -20.81 -7.19 -9.92
CA PRO A 81 -21.13 -8.05 -8.76
C PRO A 81 -19.94 -8.27 -7.83
N VAL A 82 -18.72 -8.10 -8.33
CA VAL A 82 -17.46 -8.20 -7.55
C VAL A 82 -17.24 -6.97 -6.68
N VAL A 83 -17.55 -5.79 -7.19
CA VAL A 83 -17.37 -4.52 -6.47
C VAL A 83 -18.53 -4.29 -5.52
N GLY A 84 -19.76 -4.43 -5.98
CA GLY A 84 -21.02 -4.36 -5.22
C GLY A 84 -21.14 -3.11 -4.34
N GLY A 85 -22.35 -2.60 -4.19
CA GLY A 85 -22.62 -1.52 -3.26
C GLY A 85 -23.36 -0.34 -3.90
N SER A 86 -24.15 0.33 -3.09
CA SER A 86 -24.89 1.54 -3.49
C SER A 86 -24.01 2.78 -3.56
N SER A 87 -22.81 2.73 -2.97
CA SER A 87 -21.80 3.79 -2.96
C SER A 87 -20.42 3.17 -2.75
N LEU A 88 -19.36 3.94 -2.97
CA LEU A 88 -18.00 3.47 -2.66
C LEU A 88 -17.85 3.12 -1.19
N SER A 89 -18.49 3.84 -0.27
CA SER A 89 -18.41 3.56 1.17
C SER A 89 -19.04 2.23 1.59
N THR A 90 -19.95 1.66 0.79
CA THR A 90 -20.60 0.38 1.06
C THR A 90 -20.16 -0.72 0.12
N SER A 91 -19.16 -0.44 -0.70
CA SER A 91 -18.64 -1.36 -1.71
C SER A 91 -17.41 -2.12 -1.23
N ASN A 92 -17.19 -3.28 -1.83
CA ASN A 92 -15.97 -4.04 -1.60
C ASN A 92 -14.71 -3.29 -2.05
N LEU A 93 -14.84 -2.42 -3.06
CA LEU A 93 -13.76 -1.54 -3.49
C LEU A 93 -13.40 -0.51 -2.42
N GLY A 94 -14.40 0.07 -1.76
CA GLY A 94 -14.18 0.98 -0.65
C GLY A 94 -13.48 0.32 0.52
N ARG A 95 -13.93 -0.86 0.94
CA ARG A 95 -13.25 -1.67 1.96
C ARG A 95 -11.80 -1.92 1.60
N PHE A 96 -11.55 -2.34 0.37
CA PHE A 96 -10.23 -2.58 -0.15
C PHE A 96 -9.32 -1.35 -0.07
N LEU A 97 -9.81 -0.17 -0.45
CA LEU A 97 -9.06 1.09 -0.37
C LEU A 97 -8.73 1.47 1.07
N VAL A 98 -9.69 1.32 1.98
CA VAL A 98 -9.47 1.61 3.41
C VAL A 98 -8.45 0.67 4.02
N PHE A 99 -8.57 -0.65 3.78
CA PHE A 99 -7.59 -1.63 4.23
C PHE A 99 -6.19 -1.32 3.69
N THR A 100 -6.09 -1.00 2.40
CA THR A 100 -4.81 -0.65 1.77
C THR A 100 -4.20 0.57 2.45
N TYR A 101 -4.96 1.64 2.64
CA TYR A 101 -4.45 2.86 3.29
C TYR A 101 -4.02 2.63 4.74
N VAL A 102 -4.85 1.94 5.53
CA VAL A 102 -4.60 1.77 6.96
C VAL A 102 -3.40 0.89 7.24
N TRP A 103 -3.21 -0.17 6.44
CA TRP A 103 -2.17 -1.17 6.68
C TRP A 103 -0.91 -1.00 5.81
N LEU A 104 -0.92 -0.07 4.83
CA LEU A 104 0.22 0.19 3.95
C LEU A 104 1.53 0.49 4.71
N PRO A 105 1.56 1.29 5.78
CA PRO A 105 2.79 1.54 6.54
C PRO A 105 3.41 0.26 7.12
N PHE A 106 2.58 -0.66 7.58
CA PHE A 106 3.01 -1.93 8.16
C PHE A 106 3.59 -2.90 7.13
N ALA A 107 3.25 -2.74 5.86
CA ALA A 107 3.90 -3.44 4.76
C ALA A 107 5.24 -2.79 4.38
N ILE A 108 5.24 -1.45 4.23
CA ILE A 108 6.41 -0.70 3.74
C ILE A 108 7.60 -0.79 4.70
N LEU A 109 7.37 -0.55 6.00
CA LEU A 109 8.47 -0.41 6.96
C LEU A 109 9.36 -1.65 7.09
N PRO A 110 8.82 -2.90 7.22
CA PRO A 110 9.66 -4.10 7.26
C PRO A 110 10.39 -4.35 5.95
N MET A 111 9.75 -4.09 4.81
CA MET A 111 10.37 -4.23 3.49
C MET A 111 11.53 -3.26 3.31
N GLN A 112 11.33 -2.00 3.69
CA GLN A 112 12.35 -0.97 3.63
C GLN A 112 13.54 -1.31 4.54
N ALA A 113 13.28 -1.71 5.80
CA ALA A 113 14.33 -2.09 6.73
C ALA A 113 15.18 -3.27 6.22
N ALA A 114 14.55 -4.24 5.53
CA ALA A 114 15.26 -5.34 4.92
C ALA A 114 16.10 -4.88 3.71
N LEU A 115 15.55 -4.00 2.87
CA LEU A 115 16.26 -3.44 1.72
C LEU A 115 17.46 -2.58 2.13
N GLU A 116 17.37 -1.83 3.22
CA GLU A 116 18.48 -1.03 3.75
C GLU A 116 19.63 -1.89 4.27
N ARG A 117 19.36 -3.10 4.72
CA ARG A 117 20.38 -4.04 5.20
C ARG A 117 21.19 -4.68 4.09
N VAL A 118 20.76 -4.63 2.84
CA VAL A 118 21.52 -5.19 1.70
C VAL A 118 22.70 -4.28 1.42
N PRO A 119 23.97 -4.77 1.58
CA PRO A 119 25.16 -3.96 1.35
C PRO A 119 25.26 -3.51 -0.11
N GLU A 120 25.66 -2.27 -0.31
CA GLU A 120 25.83 -1.72 -1.66
C GLU A 120 26.98 -2.41 -2.41
N SER A 121 27.98 -2.90 -1.68
CA SER A 121 29.09 -3.68 -2.24
C SER A 121 28.63 -4.94 -2.99
N LEU A 122 27.54 -5.59 -2.56
CA LEU A 122 26.99 -6.74 -3.28
C LEU A 122 26.36 -6.35 -4.62
N LEU A 123 25.76 -5.17 -4.69
CA LEU A 123 25.17 -4.66 -5.92
C LEU A 123 26.28 -4.25 -6.90
N GLN A 124 27.33 -3.60 -6.39
CA GLN A 124 28.52 -3.24 -7.18
C GLN A 124 29.23 -4.49 -7.70
N ALA A 125 29.51 -5.48 -6.85
CA ALA A 125 30.10 -6.75 -7.27
C ALA A 125 29.29 -7.47 -8.35
N SER A 126 27.96 -7.44 -8.25
CA SER A 126 27.07 -7.99 -9.28
C SER A 126 27.22 -7.24 -10.62
N ALA A 127 27.34 -5.92 -10.56
CA ALA A 127 27.55 -5.10 -11.76
C ALA A 127 28.92 -5.35 -12.39
N ASP A 128 29.97 -5.49 -11.57
CA ASP A 128 31.34 -5.80 -12.02
C ASP A 128 31.42 -7.17 -12.74
N LEU A 129 30.58 -8.11 -12.33
CA LEU A 129 30.40 -9.40 -13.01
C LEU A 129 29.55 -9.30 -14.30
N GLY A 130 29.17 -8.08 -14.72
CA GLY A 130 28.41 -7.85 -15.95
C GLY A 130 26.91 -8.14 -15.83
N ALA A 131 26.37 -8.28 -14.63
CA ALA A 131 24.93 -8.50 -14.45
C ALA A 131 24.11 -7.26 -14.85
N ARG A 132 23.04 -7.48 -15.58
CA ARG A 132 22.06 -6.42 -15.90
C ARG A 132 21.28 -6.04 -14.63
N PRO A 133 20.76 -4.80 -14.51
CA PRO A 133 19.98 -4.36 -13.33
C PRO A 133 18.86 -5.32 -12.93
N ALA A 134 18.15 -5.90 -13.89
CA ALA A 134 17.11 -6.89 -13.63
C ALA A 134 17.66 -8.21 -13.06
N GLN A 135 18.86 -8.61 -13.45
CA GLN A 135 19.54 -9.81 -12.92
C GLN A 135 20.00 -9.54 -11.48
N THR A 136 20.63 -8.41 -11.22
CA THR A 136 21.01 -7.97 -9.86
C THR A 136 19.79 -7.91 -8.95
N PHE A 137 18.68 -7.33 -9.42
CA PHE A 137 17.41 -7.31 -8.68
C PHE A 137 16.94 -8.73 -8.33
N ARG A 138 16.83 -9.61 -9.32
CA ARG A 138 16.24 -10.95 -9.14
C ARG A 138 17.13 -11.89 -8.32
N HIS A 139 18.45 -11.83 -8.51
CA HIS A 139 19.37 -12.83 -7.94
C HIS A 139 20.11 -12.34 -6.69
N VAL A 140 20.17 -11.03 -6.46
CA VAL A 140 20.87 -10.46 -5.30
C VAL A 140 19.89 -9.73 -4.38
N LEU A 141 19.25 -8.67 -4.88
CA LEU A 141 18.46 -7.76 -4.05
C LEU A 141 17.19 -8.42 -3.52
N PHE A 142 16.39 -9.01 -4.40
CA PHE A 142 15.12 -9.60 -4.02
C PHE A 142 15.25 -10.76 -3.03
N PRO A 143 16.14 -11.74 -3.20
CA PRO A 143 16.32 -12.81 -2.21
C PRO A 143 16.75 -12.31 -0.85
N LEU A 144 17.64 -11.30 -0.79
CA LEU A 144 18.09 -10.71 0.47
C LEU A 144 17.02 -9.84 1.14
N ALA A 145 16.15 -9.20 0.36
CA ALA A 145 15.03 -8.41 0.87
C ALA A 145 13.78 -9.25 1.19
N PHE A 146 13.70 -10.48 0.68
CA PHE A 146 12.55 -11.37 0.80
C PHE A 146 12.07 -11.58 2.25
N PRO A 147 12.95 -11.74 3.26
CA PRO A 147 12.51 -11.82 4.66
C PRO A 147 11.69 -10.59 5.11
N GLY A 148 12.00 -9.40 4.59
CA GLY A 148 11.23 -8.19 4.86
C GLY A 148 9.85 -8.20 4.20
N VAL A 149 9.76 -8.76 2.99
CA VAL A 149 8.46 -8.96 2.31
C VAL A 149 7.59 -9.93 3.10
N VAL A 150 8.17 -11.04 3.55
CA VAL A 150 7.47 -12.03 4.40
C VAL A 150 7.01 -11.39 5.71
N ALA A 151 7.88 -10.66 6.39
CA ALA A 151 7.52 -9.98 7.64
C ALA A 151 6.38 -8.98 7.44
N GLY A 152 6.48 -8.10 6.44
CA GLY A 152 5.41 -7.16 6.09
C GLY A 152 4.09 -7.86 5.75
N SER A 153 4.16 -8.99 5.04
CA SER A 153 3.00 -9.80 4.68
C SER A 153 2.32 -10.42 5.91
N ILE A 154 3.10 -10.96 6.84
CA ILE A 154 2.57 -11.54 8.08
C ILE A 154 1.91 -10.45 8.94
N PHE A 155 2.55 -9.30 9.09
CA PHE A 155 1.97 -8.18 9.84
C PHE A 155 0.64 -7.72 9.25
N THR A 156 0.62 -7.41 7.97
CA THR A 156 -0.58 -6.91 7.29
C THR A 156 -1.69 -7.95 7.25
N PHE A 157 -1.35 -9.21 7.04
CA PHE A 157 -2.31 -10.31 7.07
C PHE A 157 -2.93 -10.47 8.46
N SER A 158 -2.13 -10.49 9.52
CA SER A 158 -2.62 -10.65 10.90
C SER A 158 -3.50 -9.47 11.32
N LEU A 159 -3.11 -8.24 10.97
CA LEU A 159 -3.89 -7.04 11.26
C LEU A 159 -5.23 -7.03 10.49
N THR A 160 -5.20 -7.42 9.22
CA THR A 160 -6.42 -7.49 8.39
C THR A 160 -7.38 -8.59 8.89
N LEU A 161 -6.86 -9.73 9.35
CA LEU A 161 -7.67 -10.81 9.92
C LEU A 161 -8.37 -10.40 11.23
N GLY A 162 -7.69 -9.63 12.08
CA GLY A 162 -8.24 -9.17 13.36
C GLY A 162 -9.16 -7.96 13.24
N ASP A 163 -9.26 -7.35 12.06
CA ASP A 163 -10.02 -6.13 11.87
C ASP A 163 -11.50 -6.43 11.52
N TYR A 164 -12.39 -6.13 12.46
CA TYR A 164 -13.82 -6.21 12.26
C TYR A 164 -14.49 -4.84 12.02
N ILE A 165 -13.79 -3.75 12.31
CA ILE A 165 -14.37 -2.39 12.26
C ILE A 165 -14.52 -1.93 10.81
N ILE A 166 -13.48 -2.05 9.99
CA ILE A 166 -13.57 -1.66 8.57
C ILE A 166 -14.73 -2.39 7.86
N PRO A 167 -14.87 -3.74 7.96
CA PRO A 167 -16.01 -4.41 7.32
C PRO A 167 -17.38 -4.05 7.88
N SER A 168 -17.45 -3.53 9.11
CA SER A 168 -18.73 -3.16 9.73
C SER A 168 -19.18 -1.74 9.42
N VAL A 169 -18.25 -0.86 9.08
CA VAL A 169 -18.49 0.58 8.88
C VAL A 169 -18.43 0.99 7.41
N VAL A 170 -17.61 0.30 6.60
CA VAL A 170 -17.39 0.51 5.16
C VAL A 170 -17.92 -0.70 4.34
#